data_f5b59618311f4262511d55f2a66c6546
#
_entry.id   f5b59618311f4262511d55f2a66c6546
#
_cell.length_a   1.000
_cell.length_b   1.000
_cell.length_c   1.000
_cell.angle_alpha   90.00
_cell.angle_beta   90.00
_cell.angle_gamma   90.00
#
_symmetry.space_group_name_H-M   'P 1'
#
loop_
_entity.id
_entity.type
_entity.pdbx_description
1 polymer ?
#
loop_
_entity_poly.entity_id
_entity_poly.type
_entity_poly.pdbx_seq_one_letter_code
_entity_poly.pdbx_strand_id
1 'polypeptide(L)'
;MKTAKRVKRVPNVNQKKKRIIRIFIIILAVIILGIIGFIANDYIIVGKNEKTNLVINNNNVTDYLKNEILIQDDEIYVSKDDLANFFDKYIYEDTENNQIVTTYEDKIASIGFDENQMTVNGSNTSTYAHAIKENDQIYLPLTELKDVYGIEIENIEDSKVVTVDSISREQKKAIANANMAVKSSTNFISRTLDRDQKGDYVIVVSEAGKYTKLRTENGKIGYVKSNKLANVVVTRQNIDEEKQI
;
A
#
# COMPACT_ATOMS: atom_id res chain seq x y z
N MET A 1 69.64 -38.04 -40.86
CA MET A 1 68.33 -37.45 -40.42
C MET A 1 68.03 -37.89 -38.99
N LYS A 2 68.20 -36.97 -37.99
CA LYS A 2 67.89 -37.28 -36.59
C LYS A 2 66.43 -36.81 -36.28
N THR A 3 65.55 -37.77 -36.07
CA THR A 3 64.18 -37.50 -35.67
C THR A 3 64.14 -37.05 -34.23
N ALA A 4 63.71 -35.79 -33.97
CA ALA A 4 63.52 -35.24 -32.64
C ALA A 4 62.30 -35.88 -31.99
N LYS A 5 62.49 -36.63 -30.90
CA LYS A 5 61.40 -37.16 -30.05
C LYS A 5 60.70 -36.00 -29.29
N ARG A 6 59.44 -35.77 -29.62
CA ARG A 6 58.59 -34.80 -28.93
C ARG A 6 58.34 -35.29 -27.52
N VAL A 7 58.95 -34.69 -26.50
CA VAL A 7 58.72 -35.00 -25.09
C VAL A 7 57.33 -34.48 -24.72
N LYS A 8 56.38 -35.37 -24.46
CA LYS A 8 55.06 -35.02 -23.88
C LYS A 8 55.29 -34.51 -22.44
N ARG A 9 55.12 -33.19 -22.26
CA ARG A 9 55.10 -32.61 -20.87
C ARG A 9 53.97 -33.21 -20.08
N VAL A 10 54.29 -34.03 -19.05
CA VAL A 10 53.34 -34.52 -18.07
C VAL A 10 52.90 -33.32 -17.24
N PRO A 11 51.60 -32.99 -17.18
CA PRO A 11 51.15 -31.86 -16.40
C PRO A 11 51.43 -32.11 -14.93
N ASN A 12 52.12 -31.16 -14.29
CA ASN A 12 52.50 -31.23 -12.87
C ASN A 12 51.24 -31.38 -12.01
N VAL A 13 51.15 -32.49 -11.28
CA VAL A 13 50.01 -32.85 -10.38
C VAL A 13 49.66 -31.73 -9.41
N ASN A 14 50.66 -30.97 -8.94
CA ASN A 14 50.46 -29.82 -8.05
C ASN A 14 49.75 -28.64 -8.73
N GLN A 15 49.93 -28.44 -10.03
CA GLN A 15 49.22 -27.38 -10.78
C GLN A 15 47.75 -27.73 -10.97
N LYS A 16 47.41 -28.99 -11.21
CA LYS A 16 46.04 -29.45 -11.31
C LYS A 16 45.30 -29.30 -9.97
N LYS A 17 45.92 -29.71 -8.85
CA LYS A 17 45.37 -29.53 -7.49
C LYS A 17 45.13 -28.04 -7.16
N LYS A 18 46.10 -27.17 -7.45
CA LYS A 18 45.92 -25.71 -7.24
C LYS A 18 44.79 -25.13 -8.08
N ARG A 19 44.59 -25.60 -9.30
CA ARG A 19 43.52 -25.15 -10.20
C ARG A 19 42.13 -25.61 -9.65
N ILE A 20 42.02 -26.83 -9.20
CA ILE A 20 40.78 -27.39 -8.59
C ILE A 20 40.41 -26.59 -7.30
N ILE A 21 41.40 -26.33 -6.44
CA ILE A 21 41.21 -25.56 -5.23
C ILE A 21 40.71 -24.14 -5.55
N ARG A 22 41.29 -23.47 -6.54
CA ARG A 22 40.85 -22.14 -6.99
C ARG A 22 39.41 -22.16 -7.50
N ILE A 23 39.05 -23.15 -8.31
CA ILE A 23 37.68 -23.29 -8.81
C ILE A 23 36.70 -23.51 -7.64
N PHE A 24 37.06 -24.35 -6.66
CA PHE A 24 36.27 -24.60 -5.49
C PHE A 24 36.07 -23.33 -4.65
N ILE A 25 37.14 -22.52 -4.46
CA ILE A 25 37.02 -21.22 -3.72
C ILE A 25 36.07 -20.25 -4.46
N ILE A 26 36.18 -20.19 -5.80
CA ILE A 26 35.29 -19.32 -6.59
C ILE A 26 33.82 -19.75 -6.45
N ILE A 27 33.55 -21.05 -6.56
CA ILE A 27 32.19 -21.59 -6.38
C ILE A 27 31.66 -21.29 -4.97
N LEU A 28 32.50 -21.49 -3.95
CA LEU A 28 32.13 -21.18 -2.56
C LEU A 28 31.84 -19.69 -2.36
N ALA A 29 32.65 -18.83 -2.94
CA ALA A 29 32.44 -17.37 -2.91
C ALA A 29 31.11 -16.97 -3.57
N VAL A 30 30.77 -17.55 -4.73
CA VAL A 30 29.48 -17.30 -5.40
C VAL A 30 28.30 -17.77 -4.55
N ILE A 31 28.41 -18.94 -3.89
CA ILE A 31 27.38 -19.44 -2.98
C ILE A 31 27.18 -18.49 -1.79
N ILE A 32 28.30 -18.05 -1.18
CA ILE A 32 28.25 -17.10 -0.03
C ILE A 32 27.61 -15.78 -0.47
N LEU A 33 27.99 -15.22 -1.62
CA LEU A 33 27.39 -14.00 -2.15
C LEU A 33 25.91 -14.19 -2.44
N GLY A 34 25.50 -15.34 -2.95
CA GLY A 34 24.10 -15.69 -3.16
C GLY A 34 23.30 -15.73 -1.85
N ILE A 35 23.87 -16.33 -0.80
CA ILE A 35 23.26 -16.37 0.56
C ILE A 35 23.15 -14.97 1.15
N ILE A 36 24.23 -14.16 1.07
CA ILE A 36 24.21 -12.78 1.55
C ILE A 36 23.15 -11.96 0.81
N GLY A 37 23.07 -12.09 -0.52
CA GLY A 37 22.07 -11.41 -1.33
C GLY A 37 20.63 -11.83 -0.96
N PHE A 38 20.40 -13.11 -0.68
CA PHE A 38 19.12 -13.63 -0.24
C PHE A 38 18.74 -13.07 1.14
N ILE A 39 19.66 -13.09 2.11
CA ILE A 39 19.44 -12.53 3.45
C ILE A 39 19.18 -11.02 3.36
N ALA A 40 19.99 -10.28 2.59
CA ALA A 40 19.81 -8.85 2.40
C ALA A 40 18.43 -8.51 1.80
N ASN A 41 17.97 -9.28 0.81
CA ASN A 41 16.64 -9.09 0.22
C ASN A 41 15.50 -9.32 1.24
N ASP A 42 15.69 -10.19 2.22
CA ASP A 42 14.72 -10.43 3.28
C ASP A 42 14.70 -9.30 4.33
N TYR A 43 15.85 -8.67 4.59
CA TYR A 43 16.00 -7.59 5.58
C TYR A 43 15.74 -6.20 5.00
N ILE A 44 15.92 -5.99 3.70
CA ILE A 44 15.63 -4.70 3.08
C ILE A 44 14.12 -4.57 2.90
N ILE A 45 13.52 -3.71 3.70
CA ILE A 45 12.15 -3.25 3.48
C ILE A 45 12.18 -2.32 2.27
N VAL A 46 11.26 -2.51 1.34
CA VAL A 46 11.09 -1.57 0.22
C VAL A 46 10.76 -0.21 0.82
N GLY A 47 11.62 0.77 0.56
CA GLY A 47 11.63 2.08 1.23
C GLY A 47 10.30 2.83 1.18
N LYS A 48 10.26 3.97 1.86
CA LYS A 48 9.12 4.88 1.85
C LYS A 48 8.70 5.19 0.42
N ASN A 49 7.41 5.27 0.18
CA ASN A 49 6.89 5.71 -1.11
C ASN A 49 7.40 7.14 -1.40
N GLU A 50 7.77 7.42 -2.63
CA GLU A 50 8.14 8.78 -3.05
C GLU A 50 6.89 9.67 -3.04
N LYS A 51 5.75 9.13 -3.49
CA LYS A 51 4.45 9.78 -3.55
C LYS A 51 3.49 9.16 -2.54
N THR A 52 2.46 9.92 -2.18
CA THR A 52 1.37 9.40 -1.35
C THR A 52 0.59 8.35 -2.12
N ASN A 53 0.45 7.18 -1.53
CA ASN A 53 -0.33 6.08 -2.07
C ASN A 53 -1.77 6.14 -1.57
N LEU A 54 -2.72 5.81 -2.43
CA LEU A 54 -4.14 5.67 -2.07
C LEU A 54 -4.54 4.20 -2.04
N VAL A 55 -5.11 3.80 -0.93
CA VAL A 55 -5.67 2.45 -0.74
C VAL A 55 -7.15 2.57 -0.45
N ILE A 56 -8.00 2.14 -1.38
CA ILE A 56 -9.46 2.15 -1.22
C ILE A 56 -9.95 0.72 -1.00
N ASN A 57 -10.62 0.48 0.12
CA ASN A 57 -11.21 -0.82 0.44
C ASN A 57 -10.20 -2.00 0.27
N ASN A 58 -8.98 -1.82 0.78
CA ASN A 58 -7.88 -2.78 0.68
C ASN A 58 -7.32 -3.00 -0.74
N ASN A 59 -7.59 -2.10 -1.68
CA ASN A 59 -6.97 -2.09 -3.00
C ASN A 59 -6.09 -0.86 -3.14
N ASN A 60 -4.81 -1.05 -3.48
CA ASN A 60 -3.95 0.07 -3.84
C ASN A 60 -4.37 0.56 -5.23
N VAL A 61 -4.87 1.80 -5.28
CA VAL A 61 -5.37 2.43 -6.50
C VAL A 61 -4.46 3.55 -7.00
N THR A 62 -3.28 3.71 -6.41
CA THR A 62 -2.33 4.79 -6.72
C THR A 62 -1.98 4.88 -8.19
N ASP A 63 -1.77 3.74 -8.86
CA ASP A 63 -1.44 3.68 -10.28
C ASP A 63 -2.61 4.08 -11.21
N TYR A 64 -3.82 4.19 -10.68
CA TYR A 64 -5.03 4.60 -11.41
C TYR A 64 -5.41 6.06 -11.14
N LEU A 65 -4.69 6.76 -10.26
CA LEU A 65 -4.88 8.19 -10.04
C LEU A 65 -4.46 8.98 -11.28
N LYS A 66 -5.26 9.95 -11.66
CA LYS A 66 -4.95 10.91 -12.72
C LYS A 66 -4.05 12.03 -12.19
N ASN A 67 -4.23 12.38 -10.92
CA ASN A 67 -3.51 13.45 -10.25
C ASN A 67 -2.94 12.96 -8.92
N GLU A 68 -1.89 13.62 -8.43
CA GLU A 68 -1.32 13.34 -7.12
C GLU A 68 -2.28 13.78 -6.02
N ILE A 69 -2.30 13.04 -4.90
CA ILE A 69 -3.01 13.47 -3.69
C ILE A 69 -2.21 14.60 -3.06
N LEU A 70 -2.90 15.67 -2.71
CA LEU A 70 -2.31 16.78 -1.96
C LEU A 70 -2.67 16.62 -0.48
N ILE A 71 -1.72 16.92 0.40
CA ILE A 71 -1.94 16.99 1.84
C ILE A 71 -1.51 18.39 2.27
N GLN A 72 -2.46 19.19 2.73
CA GLN A 72 -2.25 20.58 3.14
C GLN A 72 -3.00 20.80 4.45
N ASP A 73 -2.31 21.33 5.47
CA ASP A 73 -2.90 21.62 6.79
C ASP A 73 -3.68 20.43 7.39
N ASP A 74 -3.10 19.22 7.29
CA ASP A 74 -3.68 17.93 7.71
C ASP A 74 -4.92 17.48 6.91
N GLU A 75 -5.33 18.27 5.90
CA GLU A 75 -6.43 17.92 5.02
C GLU A 75 -5.94 17.14 3.79
N ILE A 76 -6.70 16.14 3.39
CA ILE A 76 -6.40 15.28 2.25
C ILE A 76 -7.25 15.72 1.06
N TYR A 77 -6.58 16.20 0.03
CA TYR A 77 -7.22 16.65 -1.20
C TYR A 77 -7.08 15.62 -2.30
N VAL A 78 -8.19 15.29 -2.92
CA VAL A 78 -8.25 14.40 -4.10
C VAL A 78 -8.84 15.17 -5.26
N SER A 79 -8.29 14.97 -6.47
CA SER A 79 -8.79 15.68 -7.63
C SER A 79 -10.24 15.32 -7.94
N LYS A 80 -11.00 16.27 -8.47
CA LYS A 80 -12.37 16.04 -8.93
C LYS A 80 -12.45 14.85 -9.90
N ASP A 81 -11.48 14.72 -10.78
CA ASP A 81 -11.41 13.65 -11.75
C ASP A 81 -11.18 12.27 -11.13
N ASP A 82 -10.41 12.20 -10.03
CA ASP A 82 -10.20 10.96 -9.28
C ASP A 82 -11.42 10.63 -8.42
N LEU A 83 -12.08 11.65 -7.84
CA LEU A 83 -13.36 11.45 -7.16
C LEU A 83 -14.43 10.94 -8.12
N ALA A 84 -14.47 11.46 -9.36
CA ALA A 84 -15.35 10.96 -10.40
C ALA A 84 -15.10 9.48 -10.73
N ASN A 85 -13.84 9.07 -10.66
CA ASN A 85 -13.44 7.71 -10.99
C ASN A 85 -13.74 6.70 -9.87
N PHE A 86 -13.60 7.11 -8.60
CA PHE A 86 -13.67 6.18 -7.46
C PHE A 86 -14.95 6.26 -6.64
N PHE A 87 -15.66 7.42 -6.64
CA PHE A 87 -16.81 7.67 -5.79
C PHE A 87 -18.05 8.11 -6.56
N ASP A 88 -18.00 9.24 -7.28
CA ASP A 88 -19.17 9.83 -7.93
C ASP A 88 -18.87 10.24 -9.36
N LYS A 89 -19.24 9.40 -10.32
CA LYS A 89 -19.05 9.67 -11.76
C LYS A 89 -19.84 10.90 -12.26
N TYR A 90 -20.77 11.43 -11.48
CA TYR A 90 -21.60 12.58 -11.84
C TYR A 90 -21.16 13.88 -11.19
N ILE A 91 -20.04 13.87 -10.44
CA ILE A 91 -19.48 15.08 -9.83
C ILE A 91 -19.22 16.16 -10.91
N TYR A 92 -19.68 17.38 -10.67
CA TYR A 92 -19.52 18.47 -11.63
C TYR A 92 -19.22 19.82 -10.97
N GLU A 93 -18.68 20.75 -11.75
CA GLU A 93 -18.48 22.14 -11.36
C GLU A 93 -19.73 22.95 -11.71
N ASP A 94 -20.33 23.56 -10.71
CA ASP A 94 -21.38 24.55 -10.85
C ASP A 94 -20.72 25.93 -10.86
N THR A 95 -20.44 26.40 -12.08
CA THR A 95 -19.73 27.68 -12.30
C THR A 95 -20.58 28.90 -11.95
N GLU A 96 -21.92 28.77 -11.96
CA GLU A 96 -22.83 29.87 -11.62
C GLU A 96 -22.77 30.16 -10.13
N ASN A 97 -22.65 29.15 -9.28
CA ASN A 97 -22.60 29.28 -7.83
C ASN A 97 -21.19 29.11 -7.26
N ASN A 98 -20.15 29.05 -8.08
CA ASN A 98 -18.75 28.87 -7.69
C ASN A 98 -18.52 27.71 -6.71
N GLN A 99 -19.04 26.53 -7.03
CA GLN A 99 -19.01 25.34 -6.17
C GLN A 99 -18.85 24.05 -6.98
N ILE A 100 -18.48 22.99 -6.28
CA ILE A 100 -18.52 21.61 -6.81
C ILE A 100 -19.70 20.90 -6.20
N VAL A 101 -20.46 20.19 -7.02
CA VAL A 101 -21.58 19.36 -6.60
C VAL A 101 -21.24 17.90 -6.79
N THR A 102 -21.45 17.11 -5.76
CA THR A 102 -21.27 15.66 -5.76
C THR A 102 -22.50 14.97 -5.19
N THR A 103 -22.71 13.74 -5.63
CA THR A 103 -23.86 12.92 -5.22
C THR A 103 -23.37 11.53 -4.81
N TYR A 104 -23.91 11.01 -3.72
CA TYR A 104 -23.62 9.65 -3.30
C TYR A 104 -24.83 9.08 -2.55
N GLU A 105 -25.34 7.94 -3.06
CA GLU A 105 -26.60 7.34 -2.57
C GLU A 105 -27.75 8.36 -2.53
N ASP A 106 -28.24 8.72 -1.36
CA ASP A 106 -29.33 9.68 -1.11
C ASP A 106 -28.83 11.09 -0.76
N LYS A 107 -27.52 11.33 -0.84
CA LYS A 107 -26.91 12.62 -0.46
C LYS A 107 -26.50 13.42 -1.70
N ILE A 108 -26.81 14.70 -1.65
CA ILE A 108 -26.34 15.72 -2.58
C ILE A 108 -25.53 16.71 -1.75
N ALA A 109 -24.26 16.85 -2.08
CA ALA A 109 -23.40 17.79 -1.38
C ALA A 109 -22.82 18.83 -2.35
N SER A 110 -22.68 20.06 -1.89
CA SER A 110 -21.97 21.11 -2.61
C SER A 110 -20.95 21.76 -1.71
N ILE A 111 -19.73 21.99 -2.24
CA ILE A 111 -18.62 22.63 -1.55
C ILE A 111 -18.07 23.75 -2.41
N GLY A 112 -17.96 24.95 -1.83
CA GLY A 112 -17.47 26.15 -2.52
C GLY A 112 -15.96 26.24 -2.58
N PHE A 113 -15.46 27.25 -3.33
CA PHE A 113 -14.03 27.53 -3.43
C PHE A 113 -13.54 28.60 -2.45
N ASP A 114 -14.44 29.40 -1.88
CA ASP A 114 -14.09 30.59 -1.12
C ASP A 114 -14.47 30.51 0.37
N GLU A 115 -15.36 29.58 0.73
CA GLU A 115 -15.91 29.48 2.08
C GLU A 115 -15.75 28.07 2.65
N ASN A 116 -15.35 28.00 3.91
CA ASN A 116 -15.28 26.74 4.65
C ASN A 116 -16.69 26.30 5.08
N GLN A 117 -17.51 26.02 4.08
CA GLN A 117 -18.90 25.60 4.22
C GLN A 117 -19.27 24.59 3.15
N MET A 118 -20.02 23.59 3.54
CA MET A 118 -20.61 22.59 2.64
C MET A 118 -22.11 22.55 2.87
N THR A 119 -22.87 22.38 1.81
CA THR A 119 -24.31 22.10 1.91
C THR A 119 -24.54 20.64 1.63
N VAL A 120 -25.25 19.93 2.50
CA VAL A 120 -25.66 18.53 2.30
C VAL A 120 -27.18 18.45 2.39
N ASN A 121 -27.83 17.98 1.33
CA ASN A 121 -29.29 17.90 1.20
C ASN A 121 -30.01 19.20 1.59
N GLY A 122 -29.40 20.35 1.21
CA GLY A 122 -29.95 21.68 1.50
C GLY A 122 -29.63 22.22 2.90
N SER A 123 -28.92 21.48 3.73
CA SER A 123 -28.49 21.94 5.05
C SER A 123 -27.03 22.36 5.05
N ASN A 124 -26.73 23.56 5.54
CA ASN A 124 -25.37 24.07 5.62
C ASN A 124 -24.61 23.47 6.80
N THR A 125 -23.37 23.06 6.55
CA THR A 125 -22.43 22.53 7.55
C THR A 125 -21.10 23.28 7.41
N SER A 126 -20.54 23.76 8.52
CA SER A 126 -19.20 24.32 8.52
C SER A 126 -18.17 23.24 8.28
N THR A 127 -17.15 23.54 7.49
CA THR A 127 -16.02 22.68 7.18
C THR A 127 -14.72 23.34 7.65
N TYR A 128 -13.64 22.57 7.73
CA TYR A 128 -12.30 23.10 7.98
C TYR A 128 -11.61 23.52 6.68
N ALA A 129 -12.06 22.97 5.56
CA ALA A 129 -11.46 23.20 4.25
C ALA A 129 -12.54 23.39 3.17
N HIS A 130 -12.13 23.91 2.04
CA HIS A 130 -12.97 24.18 0.87
C HIS A 130 -12.33 23.59 -0.40
N ALA A 131 -13.04 23.59 -1.52
CA ALA A 131 -12.48 23.17 -2.81
C ALA A 131 -11.37 24.15 -3.24
N ILE A 132 -10.31 23.62 -3.84
CA ILE A 132 -9.19 24.44 -4.32
C ILE A 132 -8.92 24.19 -5.80
N LYS A 133 -8.30 25.16 -6.48
CA LYS A 133 -7.78 25.00 -7.85
C LYS A 133 -6.27 25.09 -7.79
N GLU A 134 -5.60 24.02 -8.24
CA GLU A 134 -4.15 23.96 -8.32
C GLU A 134 -3.72 23.33 -9.65
N ASN A 135 -2.80 23.98 -10.37
CA ASN A 135 -2.30 23.53 -11.67
C ASN A 135 -3.43 23.18 -12.68
N ASP A 136 -4.42 24.04 -12.78
CA ASP A 136 -5.63 23.85 -13.63
C ASP A 136 -6.47 22.61 -13.26
N GLN A 137 -6.25 22.02 -12.11
CA GLN A 137 -7.05 20.92 -11.57
C GLN A 137 -7.87 21.39 -10.37
N ILE A 138 -9.05 20.82 -10.23
CA ILE A 138 -9.91 21.05 -9.06
C ILE A 138 -9.68 19.92 -8.07
N TYR A 139 -9.46 20.28 -6.83
CA TYR A 139 -9.28 19.36 -5.72
C TYR A 139 -10.33 19.61 -4.64
N LEU A 140 -10.82 18.53 -4.06
CA LEU A 140 -11.79 18.58 -2.97
C LEU A 140 -11.20 17.96 -1.70
N PRO A 141 -11.49 18.54 -0.54
CA PRO A 141 -11.06 17.99 0.75
C PRO A 141 -11.83 16.71 1.04
N LEU A 142 -11.18 15.55 0.89
CA LEU A 142 -11.81 14.25 1.02
C LEU A 142 -12.29 14.01 2.45
N THR A 143 -11.58 14.54 3.44
CA THR A 143 -11.91 14.40 4.86
C THR A 143 -13.26 15.05 5.18
N GLU A 144 -13.58 16.18 4.56
CA GLU A 144 -14.88 16.84 4.70
C GLU A 144 -16.02 16.05 4.03
N LEU A 145 -15.70 15.30 2.99
CA LEU A 145 -16.66 14.48 2.24
C LEU A 145 -16.86 13.06 2.81
N LYS A 146 -16.18 12.72 3.93
CA LYS A 146 -16.26 11.37 4.52
C LYS A 146 -17.67 10.91 4.83
N ASP A 147 -18.49 11.80 5.43
CA ASP A 147 -19.86 11.48 5.79
C ASP A 147 -20.79 11.43 4.56
N VAL A 148 -20.45 12.17 3.50
CA VAL A 148 -21.19 12.12 2.22
C VAL A 148 -20.99 10.76 1.57
N TYR A 149 -19.74 10.32 1.46
CA TYR A 149 -19.38 9.06 0.80
C TYR A 149 -19.48 7.82 1.72
N GLY A 150 -19.76 8.00 3.01
CA GLY A 150 -19.84 6.90 3.97
C GLY A 150 -18.51 6.16 4.08
N ILE A 151 -17.42 6.89 4.31
CA ILE A 151 -16.05 6.36 4.36
C ILE A 151 -15.32 6.77 5.63
N GLU A 152 -14.37 5.95 6.04
CA GLU A 152 -13.31 6.31 6.99
C GLU A 152 -12.01 6.54 6.25
N ILE A 153 -11.24 7.52 6.72
CA ILE A 153 -9.99 7.94 6.10
C ILE A 153 -8.91 7.98 7.16
N GLU A 154 -7.76 7.39 6.85
CA GLU A 154 -6.58 7.43 7.70
C GLU A 154 -5.36 7.85 6.86
N ASN A 155 -4.64 8.87 7.33
CA ASN A 155 -3.36 9.29 6.77
C ASN A 155 -2.22 8.67 7.57
N ILE A 156 -1.49 7.76 6.97
CA ILE A 156 -0.34 7.08 7.58
C ILE A 156 0.93 7.74 7.06
N GLU A 157 1.35 8.83 7.70
CA GLU A 157 2.45 9.70 7.26
C GLU A 157 3.77 8.94 7.09
N ASP A 158 4.13 8.07 8.05
CA ASP A 158 5.38 7.32 8.03
C ASP A 158 5.56 6.47 6.77
N SER A 159 4.49 5.91 6.25
CA SER A 159 4.48 5.08 5.06
C SER A 159 4.04 5.82 3.81
N LYS A 160 3.57 7.06 3.93
CA LYS A 160 2.91 7.85 2.88
C LYS A 160 1.77 7.06 2.24
N VAL A 161 0.84 6.61 3.05
CA VAL A 161 -0.35 5.89 2.60
C VAL A 161 -1.58 6.56 3.17
N VAL A 162 -2.52 6.89 2.31
CA VAL A 162 -3.89 7.25 2.70
C VAL A 162 -4.76 6.03 2.48
N THR A 163 -5.45 5.58 3.53
CA THR A 163 -6.43 4.51 3.43
C THR A 163 -7.83 5.09 3.48
N VAL A 164 -8.70 4.55 2.64
CA VAL A 164 -10.11 4.95 2.55
C VAL A 164 -10.95 3.68 2.55
N ASP A 165 -11.72 3.48 3.59
CA ASP A 165 -12.53 2.28 3.76
C ASP A 165 -14.02 2.66 3.88
N SER A 166 -14.88 1.97 3.14
CA SER A 166 -16.33 2.13 3.28
C SER A 166 -16.78 1.66 4.66
N ILE A 167 -17.57 2.49 5.38
CA ILE A 167 -18.12 2.17 6.68
C ILE A 167 -19.14 1.02 6.65
N SER A 168 -19.78 0.80 5.50
CA SER A 168 -20.74 -0.29 5.31
C SER A 168 -20.07 -1.65 5.05
N ARG A 169 -18.74 -1.68 4.83
CA ARG A 169 -18.03 -2.90 4.49
C ARG A 169 -17.58 -3.68 5.72
N GLU A 170 -17.88 -4.98 5.73
CA GLU A 170 -17.30 -5.87 6.72
C GLU A 170 -15.79 -6.04 6.50
N GLN A 171 -15.02 -5.93 7.57
CA GLN A 171 -13.58 -6.20 7.58
C GLN A 171 -13.27 -7.41 8.45
N LYS A 172 -12.34 -8.23 8.01
CA LYS A 172 -11.75 -9.28 8.84
C LYS A 172 -10.47 -8.75 9.46
N LYS A 173 -10.41 -8.70 10.78
CA LYS A 173 -9.20 -8.34 11.54
C LYS A 173 -8.57 -9.60 12.12
N ALA A 174 -7.26 -9.67 12.15
CA ALA A 174 -6.49 -10.74 12.76
C ALA A 174 -5.35 -10.16 13.59
N ILE A 175 -4.80 -10.98 14.48
CA ILE A 175 -3.63 -10.63 15.31
C ILE A 175 -2.44 -11.45 14.82
N ALA A 176 -1.28 -10.82 14.67
CA ALA A 176 -0.01 -11.49 14.44
C ALA A 176 0.35 -12.36 15.66
N ASN A 177 0.44 -13.67 15.51
CA ASN A 177 0.79 -14.59 16.60
C ASN A 177 2.32 -14.75 16.76
N ALA A 178 3.09 -14.23 15.82
CA ALA A 178 4.55 -14.18 15.82
C ALA A 178 5.03 -13.04 14.92
N ASN A 179 6.27 -12.60 15.14
CA ASN A 179 6.90 -11.65 14.22
C ASN A 179 6.87 -12.18 12.79
N MET A 180 6.49 -11.34 11.85
CA MET A 180 6.31 -11.73 10.47
C MET A 180 6.78 -10.65 9.50
N ALA A 181 7.30 -11.08 8.34
CA ALA A 181 7.58 -10.21 7.22
C ALA A 181 6.42 -10.29 6.23
N VAL A 182 5.84 -9.16 5.90
CA VAL A 182 4.80 -9.02 4.89
C VAL A 182 5.48 -8.91 3.53
N LYS A 183 5.19 -9.84 2.65
CA LYS A 183 5.86 -10.01 1.36
C LYS A 183 5.01 -9.50 0.20
N SER A 184 5.66 -9.01 -0.87
CA SER A 184 4.95 -8.55 -2.07
C SER A 184 4.25 -9.66 -2.85
N SER A 185 4.65 -10.91 -2.66
CA SER A 185 4.02 -12.09 -3.26
C SER A 185 4.27 -13.34 -2.42
N THR A 186 3.67 -14.46 -2.81
CA THR A 186 3.84 -15.77 -2.15
C THR A 186 5.14 -16.48 -2.52
N ASN A 187 5.95 -15.92 -3.42
CA ASN A 187 7.23 -16.47 -3.82
C ASN A 187 8.29 -16.28 -2.72
N PHE A 188 9.18 -17.25 -2.54
CA PHE A 188 10.20 -17.23 -1.48
C PHE A 188 11.24 -16.10 -1.64
N ILE A 189 11.46 -15.58 -2.86
CA ILE A 189 12.37 -14.47 -3.15
C ILE A 189 11.68 -13.11 -3.23
N SER A 190 10.38 -13.03 -2.85
CA SER A 190 9.63 -11.79 -2.91
C SER A 190 10.14 -10.76 -1.90
N ARG A 191 10.02 -9.48 -2.26
CA ARG A 191 10.46 -8.36 -1.42
C ARG A 191 9.63 -8.27 -0.14
N THR A 192 10.25 -7.83 0.94
CA THR A 192 9.56 -7.46 2.18
C THR A 192 9.00 -6.04 2.02
N LEU A 193 7.70 -5.91 2.22
CA LEU A 193 6.98 -4.62 2.17
C LEU A 193 6.85 -4.00 3.54
N ASP A 194 6.70 -4.85 4.58
CA ASP A 194 6.51 -4.42 5.96
C ASP A 194 6.90 -5.54 6.93
N ARG A 195 6.98 -5.20 8.23
CA ARG A 195 7.25 -6.14 9.31
C ARG A 195 6.33 -5.87 10.48
N ASP A 196 5.50 -6.85 10.78
CA ASP A 196 4.64 -6.81 11.95
C ASP A 196 5.26 -7.62 13.09
N GLN A 197 5.01 -7.16 14.31
CA GLN A 197 5.42 -7.85 15.53
C GLN A 197 4.29 -8.74 16.02
N LYS A 198 4.63 -9.66 16.92
CA LYS A 198 3.61 -10.43 17.63
C LYS A 198 2.72 -9.49 18.43
N GLY A 199 1.42 -9.57 18.20
CA GLY A 199 0.41 -8.74 18.83
C GLY A 199 -0.17 -7.64 17.94
N ASP A 200 0.51 -7.29 16.84
CA ASP A 200 0.01 -6.28 15.91
C ASP A 200 -1.29 -6.74 15.23
N TYR A 201 -2.17 -5.79 14.96
CA TYR A 201 -3.40 -6.02 14.24
C TYR A 201 -3.18 -5.89 12.74
N VAL A 202 -3.89 -6.69 11.96
CA VAL A 202 -3.88 -6.62 10.51
C VAL A 202 -5.28 -6.82 9.96
N ILE A 203 -5.54 -6.26 8.79
CA ILE A 203 -6.80 -6.48 8.08
C ILE A 203 -6.59 -7.61 7.06
N VAL A 204 -7.36 -8.67 7.19
CA VAL A 204 -7.33 -9.80 6.26
C VAL A 204 -8.10 -9.45 5.00
N VAL A 205 -7.39 -9.41 3.87
CA VAL A 205 -7.97 -9.11 2.55
C VAL A 205 -8.50 -10.37 1.88
N SER A 206 -7.70 -11.44 1.88
CA SER A 206 -8.13 -12.74 1.35
C SER A 206 -7.27 -13.87 1.90
N GLU A 207 -7.86 -15.05 1.99
CA GLU A 207 -7.19 -16.28 2.41
C GLU A 207 -7.00 -17.21 1.21
N ALA A 208 -5.77 -17.68 0.98
CA ALA A 208 -5.42 -18.57 -0.12
C ALA A 208 -4.53 -19.71 0.40
N GLY A 209 -5.14 -20.66 1.12
CA GLY A 209 -4.48 -21.85 1.64
C GLY A 209 -3.34 -21.54 2.62
N LYS A 210 -2.08 -21.70 2.18
CA LYS A 210 -0.90 -21.49 3.02
C LYS A 210 -0.58 -20.01 3.28
N TYR A 211 -1.17 -19.11 2.52
CA TYR A 211 -0.89 -17.68 2.56
C TYR A 211 -2.17 -16.88 2.74
N THR A 212 -2.05 -15.78 3.47
CA THR A 212 -3.09 -14.77 3.63
C THR A 212 -2.59 -13.46 3.07
N LYS A 213 -3.38 -12.83 2.22
CA LYS A 213 -3.19 -11.43 1.81
C LYS A 213 -3.80 -10.54 2.88
N LEU A 214 -3.05 -9.56 3.32
CA LEU A 214 -3.45 -8.65 4.39
C LEU A 214 -3.00 -7.22 4.12
N ARG A 215 -3.58 -6.29 4.87
CA ARG A 215 -3.13 -4.91 5.01
C ARG A 215 -2.61 -4.72 6.44
N THR A 216 -1.39 -4.19 6.57
CA THR A 216 -0.76 -3.84 7.84
C THR A 216 -1.31 -2.51 8.39
N GLU A 217 -1.02 -2.19 9.64
CA GLU A 217 -1.29 -0.86 10.23
C GLU A 217 -0.59 0.26 9.45
N ASN A 218 0.56 -0.01 8.83
CA ASN A 218 1.25 0.93 7.93
C ASN A 218 0.60 1.05 6.53
N GLY A 219 -0.59 0.50 6.31
CA GLY A 219 -1.32 0.53 5.04
C GLY A 219 -0.71 -0.31 3.93
N LYS A 220 0.35 -1.10 4.20
CA LYS A 220 1.01 -1.94 3.19
C LYS A 220 0.19 -3.21 2.97
N ILE A 221 -0.04 -3.54 1.69
CA ILE A 221 -0.79 -4.73 1.30
C ILE A 221 0.17 -5.80 0.79
N GLY A 222 0.15 -6.96 1.42
CA GLY A 222 1.06 -8.05 1.07
C GLY A 222 0.60 -9.41 1.59
N TYR A 223 1.52 -10.36 1.59
CA TYR A 223 1.26 -11.77 1.89
C TYR A 223 2.10 -12.24 3.08
N VAL A 224 1.46 -13.00 3.96
CA VAL A 224 2.11 -13.73 5.05
C VAL A 224 1.69 -15.19 5.02
N LYS A 225 2.43 -16.04 5.72
CA LYS A 225 1.96 -17.42 5.96
C LYS A 225 0.75 -17.40 6.89
N SER A 226 -0.33 -18.08 6.54
CA SER A 226 -1.60 -18.06 7.29
C SER A 226 -1.44 -18.51 8.75
N ASN A 227 -0.49 -19.40 9.04
CA ASN A 227 -0.20 -19.86 10.40
C ASN A 227 0.47 -18.78 11.30
N LYS A 228 0.77 -17.61 10.77
CA LYS A 228 1.28 -16.46 11.51
C LYS A 228 0.17 -15.57 12.06
N LEU A 229 -1.07 -15.88 11.76
CA LEU A 229 -2.24 -15.12 12.16
C LEU A 229 -3.10 -15.93 13.14
N ALA A 230 -3.69 -15.23 14.09
CA ALA A 230 -4.63 -15.79 15.06
C ALA A 230 -5.82 -14.85 15.27
N ASN A 231 -6.86 -15.36 15.92
CA ASN A 231 -8.01 -14.57 16.35
C ASN A 231 -8.65 -13.76 15.20
N VAL A 232 -8.91 -14.41 14.07
CA VAL A 232 -9.62 -13.76 12.95
C VAL A 232 -11.04 -13.44 13.40
N VAL A 233 -11.36 -12.15 13.43
CA VAL A 233 -12.68 -11.62 13.82
C VAL A 233 -13.23 -10.81 12.66
N VAL A 234 -14.50 -11.00 12.34
CA VAL A 234 -15.21 -10.14 11.41
C VAL A 234 -15.71 -8.93 12.20
N THR A 235 -15.27 -7.75 11.80
CA THR A 235 -15.75 -6.48 12.35
C THR A 235 -16.44 -5.71 11.24
N ARG A 236 -17.54 -5.04 11.57
CA ARG A 236 -18.05 -3.95 10.73
C ARG A 236 -17.39 -2.68 11.22
N GLN A 237 -16.90 -1.85 10.31
CA GLN A 237 -16.55 -0.49 10.65
C GLN A 237 -17.86 0.23 11.00
N ASN A 238 -17.95 0.79 12.21
CA ASN A 238 -19.07 1.58 12.74
C ASN A 238 -20.47 1.04 12.50
N ILE A 239 -20.84 -0.03 13.19
CA ILE A 239 -22.23 -0.20 13.59
C ILE A 239 -22.31 0.10 15.08
N ASP A 240 -22.74 1.32 15.36
CA ASP A 240 -23.44 1.76 16.57
C ASP A 240 -22.93 1.14 17.89
N GLU A 241 -21.85 1.68 18.45
CA GLU A 241 -21.68 1.64 19.90
C GLU A 241 -22.75 2.46 20.63
N GLU A 242 -23.57 3.25 19.90
CA GLU A 242 -24.61 4.12 20.46
C GLU A 242 -26.01 3.48 20.58
N LYS A 243 -26.19 2.22 20.19
CA LYS A 243 -27.49 1.52 20.35
C LYS A 243 -27.53 0.42 21.39
N GLN A 244 -26.63 0.45 22.39
CA GLN A 244 -26.73 -0.38 23.57
C GLN A 244 -26.79 0.49 24.86
N ILE A 245 -27.83 1.27 24.97
CA ILE A 245 -28.34 1.78 26.26
C ILE A 245 -29.86 1.55 26.29
#